data_f7b90489bea898a6bafe19264528bf58
#
_entry.id   f7b90489bea898a6bafe19264528bf58
#
_cell.length_a   1.000
_cell.length_b   1.000
_cell.length_c   1.000
_cell.angle_alpha   90.00
_cell.angle_beta   90.00
_cell.angle_gamma   90.00
#
_symmetry.space_group_name_H-M   'P 1'
#
loop_
_entity.id
_entity.type
_entity.pdbx_description
1 polymer ?
#
loop_
_entity_poly.entity_id
_entity_poly.type
_entity_poly.pdbx_seq_one_letter_code
_entity_poly.pdbx_strand_id
1 'polypeptide(L)'
;LDTRWKVDSTTSSKSVYDLVNEIKKGLKGEGGIKLDPEYQREYKFSIIDESLLIESLLIGIPIPIIYLSSDITKIPYISNVIDGQHRLRAIYRFINNEFGLKGLEKLEEYNDKSFKDLPVEVQAELLHQCSLTFENIHVQNNPDLELEIFKRYNTGSHPLSRQEIRHAVYRSEVNDWLNSEIESYYKDEDKTFRDIFNITKKRFSDKTAHENIQTMLYILDKGLNKEFETSPEYAEQFMRFATLEQEQTVYVERLKNLLNKANNFFVKLYKDYSVTYPLSKEIYGVESRNYKVQIPILMILAAFLNKLFTEQVDTNNDDNVYRIYKLIEIVMKDSYLETNFKGSSTRPELLSETAGKLIKLYFQDS
;
A
#
# COMPACT_ATOMS: atom_id res chain seq x y z
N LEU A 1 30.72 11.90 -7.17
CA LEU A 1 29.41 11.28 -7.25
C LEU A 1 29.20 10.43 -6.00
N ASP A 2 28.10 10.65 -5.30
CA ASP A 2 27.72 9.83 -4.15
C ASP A 2 27.45 8.39 -4.62
N THR A 3 28.26 7.45 -4.13
CA THR A 3 28.19 6.05 -4.53
C THR A 3 26.87 5.37 -4.19
N ARG A 4 26.08 5.93 -3.25
CA ARG A 4 24.76 5.43 -2.85
C ARG A 4 23.74 5.45 -4.00
N TRP A 5 23.93 6.29 -5.01
CA TRP A 5 23.06 6.44 -6.16
C TRP A 5 23.61 5.78 -7.44
N LYS A 6 24.72 5.04 -7.30
CA LYS A 6 25.25 4.30 -8.44
C LYS A 6 24.41 3.04 -8.66
N VAL A 7 23.82 2.94 -9.83
CA VAL A 7 23.02 1.78 -10.25
C VAL A 7 23.95 0.80 -10.96
N ASP A 8 23.87 -0.46 -10.59
CA ASP A 8 24.46 -1.59 -11.30
C ASP A 8 23.31 -2.48 -11.81
N SER A 9 23.43 -2.95 -13.04
CA SER A 9 22.38 -3.77 -13.66
C SER A 9 22.94 -4.84 -14.57
N THR A 10 22.15 -5.88 -14.79
CA THR A 10 22.46 -6.96 -15.73
C THR A 10 21.27 -7.23 -16.64
N THR A 11 21.54 -7.26 -17.95
CA THR A 11 20.56 -7.66 -18.96
C THR A 11 20.60 -9.18 -19.15
N SER A 12 19.45 -9.81 -19.21
CA SER A 12 19.32 -11.24 -19.46
C SER A 12 18.10 -11.54 -20.34
N SER A 13 18.12 -12.67 -21.03
CA SER A 13 16.96 -13.21 -21.74
C SER A 13 16.53 -14.52 -21.08
N LYS A 14 15.23 -14.71 -20.91
CA LYS A 14 14.65 -15.92 -20.32
C LYS A 14 13.56 -16.46 -21.21
N SER A 15 13.56 -17.79 -21.42
CA SER A 15 12.44 -18.47 -22.06
C SER A 15 11.16 -18.31 -21.23
N VAL A 16 10.00 -18.49 -21.86
CA VAL A 16 8.71 -18.51 -21.13
C VAL A 16 8.70 -19.62 -20.10
N TYR A 17 9.33 -20.76 -20.38
CA TYR A 17 9.47 -21.89 -19.45
C TYR A 17 10.25 -21.48 -18.19
N ASP A 18 11.42 -20.87 -18.33
CA ASP A 18 12.25 -20.42 -17.21
C ASP A 18 11.54 -19.33 -16.41
N LEU A 19 10.90 -18.40 -17.12
CA LEU A 19 10.11 -17.33 -16.50
C LEU A 19 9.02 -17.88 -15.59
N VAL A 20 8.20 -18.83 -16.07
CA VAL A 20 7.11 -19.42 -15.31
C VAL A 20 7.65 -20.14 -14.07
N ASN A 21 8.79 -20.82 -14.18
CA ASN A 21 9.43 -21.50 -13.06
C ASN A 21 9.96 -20.50 -12.02
N GLU A 22 10.55 -19.39 -12.45
CA GLU A 22 11.00 -18.34 -11.53
C GLU A 22 9.83 -17.64 -10.82
N ILE A 23 8.71 -17.42 -11.51
CA ILE A 23 7.51 -16.91 -10.88
C ILE A 23 6.97 -17.90 -9.82
N LYS A 24 6.93 -19.20 -10.14
CA LYS A 24 6.51 -20.23 -9.17
C LYS A 24 7.38 -20.25 -7.91
N LYS A 25 8.70 -20.07 -8.04
CA LYS A 25 9.61 -19.92 -6.91
C LYS A 25 9.31 -18.65 -6.11
N GLY A 26 9.11 -17.53 -6.81
CA GLY A 26 8.78 -16.24 -6.18
C GLY A 26 7.50 -16.28 -5.34
N LEU A 27 6.47 -16.98 -5.83
CA LEU A 27 5.20 -17.18 -5.11
C LEU A 27 5.37 -18.01 -3.83
N LYS A 28 6.36 -18.90 -3.79
CA LYS A 28 6.70 -19.73 -2.61
C LYS A 28 7.70 -19.05 -1.67
N GLY A 29 8.26 -17.90 -2.03
CA GLY A 29 9.34 -17.28 -1.28
C GLY A 29 10.70 -17.98 -1.40
N GLU A 30 10.88 -18.87 -2.37
CA GLU A 30 12.09 -19.69 -2.61
C GLU A 30 13.10 -18.99 -3.55
N GLY A 31 13.01 -17.67 -3.71
CA GLY A 31 13.77 -16.92 -4.70
C GLY A 31 12.97 -16.68 -5.98
N GLY A 32 13.64 -16.20 -7.04
CA GLY A 32 13.00 -15.95 -8.34
C GLY A 32 12.23 -14.64 -8.42
N ILE A 33 11.20 -14.57 -9.27
CA ILE A 33 10.44 -13.35 -9.55
C ILE A 33 9.14 -13.35 -8.74
N LYS A 34 8.99 -12.36 -7.87
CA LYS A 34 7.75 -12.16 -7.12
C LYS A 34 6.75 -11.38 -7.98
N LEU A 35 5.73 -12.07 -8.47
CA LEU A 35 4.48 -11.44 -8.89
C LEU A 35 3.68 -11.22 -7.62
N ASP A 36 3.50 -9.96 -7.24
CA ASP A 36 2.84 -9.63 -5.99
C ASP A 36 1.33 -9.89 -6.09
N PRO A 37 0.78 -10.94 -5.43
CA PRO A 37 -0.66 -11.18 -5.40
C PRO A 37 -1.40 -10.13 -4.55
N GLU A 38 -0.68 -9.42 -3.65
CA GLU A 38 -1.22 -8.43 -2.75
C GLU A 38 -1.31 -7.03 -3.39
N TYR A 39 -0.55 -6.76 -4.44
CA TYR A 39 -0.83 -5.65 -5.35
C TYR A 39 -2.02 -6.04 -6.23
N GLN A 40 -3.17 -6.24 -5.62
CA GLN A 40 -4.43 -6.22 -6.35
C GLN A 40 -4.73 -4.79 -6.82
N ARG A 41 -3.85 -4.27 -7.67
CA ARG A 41 -4.36 -3.45 -8.75
C ARG A 41 -5.47 -4.26 -9.38
N GLU A 42 -6.59 -3.65 -9.65
CA GLU A 42 -7.47 -4.20 -10.67
C GLU A 42 -6.58 -4.58 -11.84
N TYR A 43 -6.45 -5.89 -12.06
CA TYR A 43 -5.73 -6.40 -13.21
C TYR A 43 -6.37 -5.75 -14.42
N LYS A 44 -5.64 -4.84 -15.07
CA LYS A 44 -6.22 -3.94 -16.08
C LYS A 44 -6.19 -4.51 -17.48
N PHE A 45 -5.43 -5.58 -17.71
CA PHE A 45 -5.48 -6.27 -18.97
C PHE A 45 -6.82 -6.98 -19.10
N SER A 46 -7.53 -6.67 -20.18
CA SER A 46 -8.66 -7.49 -20.61
C SER A 46 -8.14 -8.84 -21.14
N ILE A 47 -9.02 -9.82 -21.24
CA ILE A 47 -8.66 -11.11 -21.89
C ILE A 47 -8.12 -10.89 -23.31
N ILE A 48 -8.59 -9.85 -24.01
CA ILE A 48 -8.10 -9.49 -25.35
C ILE A 48 -6.65 -8.99 -25.27
N ASP A 49 -6.33 -8.09 -24.32
CA ASP A 49 -4.96 -7.58 -24.14
C ASP A 49 -3.99 -8.73 -23.80
N GLU A 50 -4.41 -9.65 -22.92
CA GLU A 50 -3.64 -10.84 -22.56
C GLU A 50 -3.42 -11.72 -23.79
N SER A 51 -4.46 -11.94 -24.59
CA SER A 51 -4.40 -12.79 -25.79
C SER A 51 -3.52 -12.21 -26.88
N LEU A 52 -3.60 -10.90 -27.14
CA LEU A 52 -2.75 -10.21 -28.09
C LEU A 52 -1.27 -10.21 -27.67
N LEU A 53 -0.99 -10.23 -26.37
CA LEU A 53 0.37 -10.40 -25.86
C LEU A 53 0.91 -11.82 -26.19
N ILE A 54 0.10 -12.87 -26.00
CA ILE A 54 0.47 -14.25 -26.35
C ILE A 54 0.65 -14.38 -27.86
N GLU A 55 -0.25 -13.80 -28.67
CA GLU A 55 -0.10 -13.74 -30.12
C GLU A 55 1.22 -13.07 -30.52
N SER A 56 1.53 -11.92 -29.92
CA SER A 56 2.78 -11.19 -30.18
C SER A 56 4.03 -12.04 -29.92
N LEU A 57 4.02 -12.83 -28.83
CA LEU A 57 5.11 -13.76 -28.55
C LEU A 57 5.24 -14.83 -29.63
N LEU A 58 4.13 -15.45 -30.04
CA LEU A 58 4.13 -16.52 -31.06
C LEU A 58 4.53 -16.05 -32.43
N ILE A 59 4.14 -14.82 -32.84
CA ILE A 59 4.53 -14.27 -34.16
C ILE A 59 5.87 -13.51 -34.13
N GLY A 60 6.55 -13.48 -32.98
CA GLY A 60 7.89 -12.92 -32.84
C GLY A 60 7.95 -11.39 -32.74
N ILE A 61 6.84 -10.72 -32.39
CA ILE A 61 6.87 -9.27 -32.10
C ILE A 61 7.63 -9.04 -30.78
N PRO A 62 8.66 -8.17 -30.78
CA PRO A 62 9.44 -7.90 -29.58
C PRO A 62 8.58 -7.34 -28.46
N ILE A 63 8.64 -8.00 -27.30
CA ILE A 63 7.99 -7.51 -26.09
C ILE A 63 8.92 -6.48 -25.42
N PRO A 64 8.40 -5.33 -24.95
CA PRO A 64 9.20 -4.35 -24.22
C PRO A 64 9.93 -4.96 -23.03
N ILE A 65 11.16 -4.48 -22.77
CA ILE A 65 12.02 -4.93 -21.67
C ILE A 65 11.25 -4.92 -20.35
N ILE A 66 11.47 -5.94 -19.53
CA ILE A 66 10.93 -6.07 -18.18
C ILE A 66 12.00 -5.64 -17.19
N TYR A 67 11.65 -4.72 -16.31
CA TYR A 67 12.57 -4.20 -15.31
C TYR A 67 12.31 -4.86 -13.96
N LEU A 68 13.39 -5.39 -13.38
CA LEU A 68 13.37 -6.04 -12.05
C LEU A 68 14.32 -5.30 -11.11
N SER A 69 14.00 -5.28 -9.81
CA SER A 69 14.95 -4.93 -8.74
C SER A 69 15.26 -6.16 -7.92
N SER A 70 16.54 -6.32 -7.54
CA SER A 70 16.98 -7.44 -6.70
C SER A 70 18.03 -6.99 -5.70
N ASP A 71 17.88 -7.46 -4.46
CA ASP A 71 18.94 -7.40 -3.47
C ASP A 71 19.70 -8.72 -3.48
N ILE A 72 20.79 -8.75 -4.26
CA ILE A 72 21.62 -9.95 -4.43
C ILE A 72 22.45 -10.30 -3.19
N THR A 73 22.42 -9.47 -2.14
CA THR A 73 23.10 -9.77 -0.86
C THR A 73 22.31 -10.77 -0.02
N LYS A 74 21.06 -11.03 -0.36
CA LYS A 74 20.16 -12.00 0.30
C LYS A 74 20.19 -13.37 -0.39
N ILE A 75 20.05 -14.45 0.37
CA ILE A 75 20.00 -15.82 -0.14
C ILE A 75 18.83 -16.56 0.53
N PRO A 76 17.84 -17.03 -0.26
CA PRO A 76 17.65 -16.74 -1.69
C PRO A 76 17.23 -15.29 -1.93
N TYR A 77 17.66 -14.69 -3.03
CA TYR A 77 17.17 -13.36 -3.40
C TYR A 77 15.88 -13.45 -4.23
N ILE A 78 15.03 -12.49 -4.03
CA ILE A 78 13.77 -12.33 -4.75
C ILE A 78 13.87 -11.07 -5.61
N SER A 79 13.50 -11.20 -6.88
CA SER A 79 13.41 -10.09 -7.82
C SER A 79 12.01 -9.48 -7.79
N ASN A 80 11.93 -8.19 -7.55
CA ASN A 80 10.68 -7.43 -7.58
C ASN A 80 10.46 -6.87 -8.98
N VAL A 81 9.22 -6.91 -9.47
CA VAL A 81 8.91 -6.35 -10.79
C VAL A 81 8.69 -4.85 -10.69
N ILE A 82 9.57 -4.07 -11.32
CA ILE A 82 9.45 -2.60 -11.42
C ILE A 82 8.47 -2.23 -12.55
N ASP A 83 8.67 -2.81 -13.74
CA ASP A 83 7.75 -2.66 -14.87
C ASP A 83 7.59 -3.98 -15.62
N GLY A 84 6.39 -4.21 -16.15
CA GLY A 84 6.03 -5.41 -16.90
C GLY A 84 5.18 -6.42 -16.11
N GLN A 85 4.70 -6.09 -14.93
CA GLN A 85 3.92 -7.01 -14.08
C GLN A 85 2.68 -7.58 -14.79
N HIS A 86 1.92 -6.75 -15.52
CA HIS A 86 0.75 -7.21 -16.27
C HIS A 86 1.13 -8.22 -17.37
N ARG A 87 2.25 -7.98 -18.05
CA ARG A 87 2.78 -8.89 -19.09
C ARG A 87 3.18 -10.23 -18.50
N LEU A 88 3.94 -10.22 -17.40
CA LEU A 88 4.33 -11.44 -16.69
C LEU A 88 3.13 -12.22 -16.17
N ARG A 89 2.15 -11.52 -15.62
CA ARG A 89 0.93 -12.13 -15.09
C ARG A 89 0.08 -12.75 -16.22
N ALA A 90 -0.07 -12.08 -17.36
CA ALA A 90 -0.79 -12.60 -18.52
C ALA A 90 -0.17 -13.92 -19.01
N ILE A 91 1.16 -13.95 -19.19
CA ILE A 91 1.89 -15.16 -19.59
C ILE A 91 1.71 -16.27 -18.55
N TYR A 92 1.89 -15.95 -17.27
CA TYR A 92 1.74 -16.95 -16.19
C TYR A 92 0.34 -17.55 -16.16
N ARG A 93 -0.69 -16.71 -16.25
CA ARG A 93 -2.10 -17.16 -16.26
C ARG A 93 -2.41 -18.04 -17.47
N PHE A 94 -1.93 -17.66 -18.65
CA PHE A 94 -2.15 -18.44 -19.87
C PHE A 94 -1.52 -19.83 -19.77
N ILE A 95 -0.23 -19.91 -19.37
CA ILE A 95 0.46 -21.20 -19.21
C ILE A 95 -0.19 -22.09 -18.14
N ASN A 96 -0.82 -21.51 -17.12
CA ASN A 96 -1.59 -22.25 -16.11
C ASN A 96 -3.05 -22.51 -16.52
N ASN A 97 -3.44 -22.25 -17.77
CA ASN A 97 -4.79 -22.51 -18.32
C ASN A 97 -5.91 -21.73 -17.61
N GLU A 98 -5.63 -20.50 -17.15
CA GLU A 98 -6.63 -19.69 -16.48
C GLU A 98 -7.58 -18.97 -17.43
N PHE A 99 -7.25 -18.89 -18.71
CA PHE A 99 -8.12 -18.34 -19.75
C PHE A 99 -7.85 -18.95 -21.13
N GLY A 100 -8.83 -18.84 -22.03
CA GLY A 100 -8.68 -19.12 -23.46
C GLY A 100 -8.43 -17.83 -24.24
N LEU A 101 -7.66 -17.90 -25.30
CA LEU A 101 -7.31 -16.78 -26.18
C LEU A 101 -8.57 -16.19 -26.81
N LYS A 102 -8.63 -14.85 -26.95
CA LYS A 102 -9.76 -14.15 -27.58
C LYS A 102 -9.27 -12.94 -28.37
N GLY A 103 -9.92 -12.72 -29.53
CA GLY A 103 -9.67 -11.54 -30.35
C GLY A 103 -8.31 -11.53 -31.00
N LEU A 104 -7.75 -12.71 -31.30
CA LEU A 104 -6.52 -12.85 -32.07
C LEU A 104 -6.74 -12.35 -33.50
N GLU A 105 -5.75 -11.62 -34.01
CA GLU A 105 -5.82 -11.00 -35.35
C GLU A 105 -5.07 -11.78 -36.44
N LYS A 106 -4.03 -12.52 -36.05
CA LYS A 106 -3.13 -13.23 -36.96
C LYS A 106 -3.20 -14.74 -36.82
N LEU A 107 -3.53 -15.23 -35.62
CA LEU A 107 -3.65 -16.63 -35.26
C LEU A 107 -5.07 -16.99 -34.86
N GLU A 108 -6.05 -16.54 -35.67
CA GLU A 108 -7.49 -16.65 -35.39
C GLU A 108 -7.93 -18.09 -35.06
N GLU A 109 -7.23 -19.11 -35.62
CA GLU A 109 -7.51 -20.54 -35.39
C GLU A 109 -7.25 -20.98 -33.93
N TYR A 110 -6.57 -20.14 -33.15
CA TYR A 110 -6.33 -20.40 -31.72
C TYR A 110 -7.27 -19.63 -30.80
N ASN A 111 -8.23 -18.88 -31.33
CA ASN A 111 -9.30 -18.29 -30.53
C ASN A 111 -10.03 -19.37 -29.73
N ASP A 112 -10.42 -19.04 -28.51
CA ASP A 112 -11.08 -19.88 -27.50
C ASP A 112 -10.22 -21.07 -26.98
N LYS A 113 -8.97 -21.25 -27.44
CA LYS A 113 -8.06 -22.28 -26.94
C LYS A 113 -7.31 -21.80 -25.70
N SER A 114 -7.27 -22.62 -24.66
CA SER A 114 -6.32 -22.49 -23.56
C SER A 114 -4.95 -23.06 -23.95
N PHE A 115 -3.93 -22.87 -23.13
CA PHE A 115 -2.57 -23.36 -23.44
C PHE A 115 -2.54 -24.88 -23.73
N LYS A 116 -3.24 -25.68 -22.92
CA LYS A 116 -3.31 -27.15 -23.11
C LYS A 116 -4.03 -27.58 -24.37
N ASP A 117 -4.88 -26.71 -24.94
CA ASP A 117 -5.68 -27.00 -26.14
C ASP A 117 -4.96 -26.61 -27.43
N LEU A 118 -3.81 -25.93 -27.33
CA LEU A 118 -2.94 -25.61 -28.48
C LEU A 118 -2.24 -26.88 -29.01
N PRO A 119 -1.87 -26.92 -30.32
CA PRO A 119 -0.99 -27.96 -30.85
C PRO A 119 0.31 -28.08 -30.02
N VAL A 120 0.84 -29.29 -29.88
CA VAL A 120 2.04 -29.55 -29.05
C VAL A 120 3.24 -28.76 -29.56
N GLU A 121 3.35 -28.58 -30.85
CA GLU A 121 4.41 -27.81 -31.49
C GLU A 121 4.34 -26.33 -31.07
N VAL A 122 3.14 -25.76 -31.04
CA VAL A 122 2.90 -24.36 -30.61
C VAL A 122 3.15 -24.18 -29.11
N GLN A 123 2.75 -25.19 -28.31
CA GLN A 123 3.09 -25.20 -26.88
C GLN A 123 4.61 -25.18 -26.67
N ALA A 124 5.34 -26.04 -27.41
CA ALA A 124 6.78 -26.12 -27.32
C ALA A 124 7.47 -24.83 -27.82
N GLU A 125 6.97 -24.24 -28.89
CA GLU A 125 7.44 -22.96 -29.42
C GLU A 125 7.29 -21.86 -28.38
N LEU A 126 6.08 -21.70 -27.80
CA LEU A 126 5.80 -20.68 -26.78
C LEU A 126 6.70 -20.86 -25.54
N LEU A 127 6.88 -22.10 -25.07
CA LEU A 127 7.67 -22.35 -23.85
C LEU A 127 9.17 -22.14 -24.06
N HIS A 128 9.73 -22.63 -25.17
CA HIS A 128 11.16 -22.81 -25.30
C HIS A 128 11.82 -21.87 -26.34
N GLN A 129 11.06 -21.38 -27.32
CA GLN A 129 11.60 -20.49 -28.35
C GLN A 129 11.24 -19.02 -28.10
N CYS A 130 10.05 -18.75 -27.52
CA CYS A 130 9.69 -17.42 -27.11
C CYS A 130 10.47 -17.01 -25.86
N SER A 131 11.06 -15.81 -25.88
CA SER A 131 11.82 -15.29 -24.76
C SER A 131 11.51 -13.81 -24.52
N LEU A 132 11.73 -13.39 -23.27
CA LEU A 132 11.59 -12.00 -22.84
C LEU A 132 12.94 -11.48 -22.34
N THR A 133 13.19 -10.19 -22.62
CA THR A 133 14.38 -9.50 -22.13
C THR A 133 14.11 -8.86 -20.78
N PHE A 134 15.02 -9.06 -19.85
CA PHE A 134 14.98 -8.53 -18.48
C PHE A 134 16.18 -7.64 -18.23
N GLU A 135 15.96 -6.50 -17.62
CA GLU A 135 16.98 -5.67 -17.01
C GLU A 135 16.86 -5.80 -15.50
N ASN A 136 17.83 -6.45 -14.86
CA ASN A 136 17.83 -6.67 -13.44
C ASN A 136 18.73 -5.65 -12.76
N ILE A 137 18.13 -4.77 -11.95
CA ILE A 137 18.78 -3.66 -11.26
C ILE A 137 19.13 -4.10 -9.84
N HIS A 138 20.42 -3.99 -9.48
CA HIS A 138 20.93 -4.42 -8.17
C HIS A 138 20.80 -3.27 -7.16
N VAL A 139 19.93 -3.43 -6.16
CA VAL A 139 19.61 -2.37 -5.17
C VAL A 139 20.40 -2.49 -3.86
N GLN A 140 21.10 -3.62 -3.63
CA GLN A 140 22.04 -3.84 -2.53
C GLN A 140 21.54 -3.37 -1.15
N ASN A 141 20.30 -3.76 -0.78
CA ASN A 141 19.64 -3.35 0.45
C ASN A 141 19.50 -1.81 0.59
N ASN A 142 19.30 -1.10 -0.52
CA ASN A 142 19.07 0.33 -0.54
C ASN A 142 17.63 0.65 -1.00
N PRO A 143 16.67 0.71 -0.06
CA PRO A 143 15.27 1.00 -0.39
C PRO A 143 15.05 2.37 -1.05
N ASP A 144 15.87 3.36 -0.69
CA ASP A 144 15.76 4.71 -1.26
C ASP A 144 16.13 4.71 -2.75
N LEU A 145 17.15 3.93 -3.12
CA LEU A 145 17.53 3.71 -4.52
C LEU A 145 16.43 2.96 -5.27
N GLU A 146 15.90 1.89 -4.70
CA GLU A 146 14.81 1.11 -5.28
C GLU A 146 13.57 1.99 -5.52
N LEU A 147 13.20 2.83 -4.55
CA LEU A 147 12.09 3.78 -4.66
C LEU A 147 12.30 4.78 -5.81
N GLU A 148 13.51 5.32 -5.96
CA GLU A 148 13.84 6.26 -7.03
C GLU A 148 13.78 5.59 -8.41
N ILE A 149 14.25 4.36 -8.52
CA ILE A 149 14.17 3.56 -9.75
C ILE A 149 12.71 3.30 -10.13
N PHE A 150 11.87 2.87 -9.17
CA PHE A 150 10.45 2.68 -9.41
C PHE A 150 9.77 3.97 -9.91
N LYS A 151 10.06 5.12 -9.30
CA LYS A 151 9.50 6.41 -9.72
C LYS A 151 9.87 6.74 -11.17
N ARG A 152 11.10 6.46 -11.60
CA ARG A 152 11.59 6.78 -12.95
C ARG A 152 11.06 5.84 -14.03
N TYR A 153 10.96 4.56 -13.74
CA TYR A 153 10.51 3.56 -14.70
C TYR A 153 8.99 3.38 -14.74
N ASN A 154 8.29 3.85 -13.72
CA ASN A 154 6.83 3.75 -13.63
C ASN A 154 6.12 4.81 -14.49
N THR A 155 6.52 4.94 -15.77
CA THR A 155 6.00 5.94 -16.71
C THR A 155 5.06 5.34 -17.77
N GLY A 156 4.71 4.06 -17.63
CA GLY A 156 3.83 3.34 -18.56
C GLY A 156 2.39 3.88 -18.60
N SER A 157 1.56 3.28 -19.43
CA SER A 157 0.13 3.66 -19.63
C SER A 157 -0.69 3.64 -18.32
N HIS A 158 -0.21 2.91 -17.33
CA HIS A 158 -0.85 2.74 -16.02
C HIS A 158 0.17 2.84 -14.88
N PRO A 159 0.69 4.05 -14.58
CA PRO A 159 1.71 4.22 -13.53
C PRO A 159 1.17 3.83 -12.14
N LEU A 160 2.02 3.24 -11.30
CA LEU A 160 1.72 2.96 -9.89
C LEU A 160 1.53 4.27 -9.13
N SER A 161 0.60 4.31 -8.19
CA SER A 161 0.52 5.40 -7.24
C SER A 161 1.78 5.43 -6.36
N ARG A 162 2.08 6.58 -5.76
CA ARG A 162 3.23 6.70 -4.85
C ARG A 162 3.16 5.67 -3.71
N GLN A 163 1.97 5.39 -3.22
CA GLN A 163 1.77 4.44 -2.12
C GLN A 163 1.94 2.98 -2.58
N GLU A 164 1.49 2.63 -3.78
CA GLU A 164 1.77 1.31 -4.36
C GLU A 164 3.28 1.08 -4.54
N ILE A 165 4.02 2.10 -4.98
CA ILE A 165 5.49 2.04 -5.10
C ILE A 165 6.14 1.82 -3.73
N ARG A 166 5.70 2.54 -2.69
CA ARG A 166 6.23 2.34 -1.32
C ARG A 166 5.99 0.91 -0.84
N HIS A 167 4.80 0.37 -1.05
CA HIS A 167 4.50 -1.03 -0.71
C HIS A 167 5.40 -2.03 -1.42
N ALA A 168 5.80 -1.74 -2.68
CA ALA A 168 6.73 -2.60 -3.42
C ALA A 168 8.13 -2.61 -2.80
N VAL A 169 8.58 -1.45 -2.34
CA VAL A 169 9.96 -1.21 -1.90
C VAL A 169 10.17 -1.55 -0.43
N TYR A 170 9.29 -1.04 0.44
CA TYR A 170 9.42 -1.20 1.89
C TYR A 170 8.72 -2.47 2.38
N ARG A 171 9.41 -3.61 2.31
CA ARG A 171 8.91 -4.91 2.76
C ARG A 171 9.29 -5.18 4.21
N SER A 172 8.29 -5.58 5.01
CA SER A 172 8.49 -5.92 6.41
C SER A 172 7.31 -6.75 6.93
N GLU A 173 7.50 -7.53 7.98
CA GLU A 173 6.39 -8.22 8.68
C GLU A 173 5.30 -7.23 9.12
N VAL A 174 5.69 -5.99 9.45
CA VAL A 174 4.77 -4.91 9.82
C VAL A 174 3.85 -4.56 8.66
N ASN A 175 4.40 -4.41 7.44
CA ASN A 175 3.59 -4.10 6.26
C ASN A 175 2.70 -5.27 5.86
N ASP A 176 3.18 -6.49 5.95
CA ASP A 176 2.40 -7.70 5.65
C ASP A 176 1.24 -7.85 6.63
N TRP A 177 1.50 -7.67 7.93
CA TRP A 177 0.44 -7.64 8.94
C TRP A 177 -0.57 -6.53 8.66
N LEU A 178 -0.12 -5.30 8.42
CA LEU A 178 -1.01 -4.16 8.22
C LEU A 178 -1.88 -4.32 6.97
N ASN A 179 -1.33 -4.88 5.89
CA ASN A 179 -2.10 -5.20 4.69
C ASN A 179 -3.23 -6.19 5.02
N SER A 180 -2.92 -7.27 5.74
CA SER A 180 -3.90 -8.28 6.16
C SER A 180 -4.98 -7.68 7.06
N GLU A 181 -4.61 -6.78 7.96
CA GLU A 181 -5.54 -6.09 8.87
C GLU A 181 -6.50 -5.19 8.08
N ILE A 182 -5.99 -4.37 7.16
CA ILE A 182 -6.82 -3.47 6.34
C ILE A 182 -7.71 -4.27 5.37
N GLU A 183 -7.22 -5.40 4.87
CA GLU A 183 -8.01 -6.32 4.06
C GLU A 183 -9.17 -6.90 4.86
N SER A 184 -8.94 -7.27 6.14
CA SER A 184 -10.00 -7.73 7.04
C SER A 184 -11.07 -6.66 7.23
N TYR A 185 -10.69 -5.40 7.46
CA TYR A 185 -11.64 -4.28 7.55
C TYR A 185 -12.43 -4.07 6.27
N TYR A 186 -11.79 -4.24 5.10
CA TYR A 186 -12.47 -4.11 3.82
C TYR A 186 -13.50 -5.21 3.56
N LYS A 187 -13.21 -6.45 4.01
CA LYS A 187 -14.06 -7.62 3.83
C LYS A 187 -15.13 -7.78 4.92
N ASP A 188 -15.03 -7.03 6.03
CA ASP A 188 -15.93 -7.14 7.16
C ASP A 188 -17.37 -6.74 6.76
N GLU A 189 -18.33 -7.62 7.09
CA GLU A 189 -19.77 -7.39 6.86
C GLU A 189 -20.35 -6.29 7.75
N ASP A 190 -19.82 -6.10 8.96
CA ASP A 190 -20.26 -5.07 9.92
C ASP A 190 -19.99 -3.63 9.45
N LYS A 191 -19.14 -3.44 8.46
CA LYS A 191 -18.78 -2.14 7.88
C LYS A 191 -18.23 -1.09 8.86
N THR A 192 -18.18 -1.34 10.15
CA THR A 192 -17.76 -0.37 11.18
C THR A 192 -16.39 0.23 10.84
N PHE A 193 -15.37 -0.61 10.61
CA PHE A 193 -14.03 -0.13 10.25
C PHE A 193 -13.97 0.46 8.83
N ARG A 194 -14.80 -0.04 7.91
CA ARG A 194 -14.92 0.55 6.56
C ARG A 194 -15.41 1.99 6.61
N ASP A 195 -16.35 2.29 7.49
CA ASP A 195 -16.89 3.64 7.66
C ASP A 195 -15.90 4.51 8.44
N ILE A 196 -15.37 4.04 9.58
CA ILE A 196 -14.38 4.77 10.40
C ILE A 196 -13.20 5.24 9.54
N PHE A 197 -12.59 4.35 8.76
CA PHE A 197 -11.42 4.63 7.93
C PHE A 197 -11.76 5.00 6.47
N ASN A 198 -13.06 5.05 6.13
CA ASN A 198 -13.56 5.27 4.77
C ASN A 198 -12.86 4.38 3.73
N ILE A 199 -12.87 3.06 3.96
CA ILE A 199 -12.23 2.08 3.08
C ILE A 199 -13.20 1.73 1.95
N THR A 200 -13.18 2.52 0.87
CA THR A 200 -13.91 2.22 -0.38
C THR A 200 -13.07 1.30 -1.27
N LYS A 201 -13.71 0.64 -2.26
CA LYS A 201 -12.99 -0.19 -3.24
C LYS A 201 -11.81 0.57 -3.87
N LYS A 202 -12.02 1.83 -4.28
CA LYS A 202 -10.98 2.67 -4.87
C LYS A 202 -9.83 2.92 -3.87
N ARG A 203 -10.15 3.38 -2.66
CA ARG A 203 -9.15 3.73 -1.64
C ARG A 203 -8.39 2.53 -1.10
N PHE A 204 -8.99 1.35 -1.16
CA PHE A 204 -8.30 0.08 -0.88
C PHE A 204 -7.36 -0.27 -2.01
N SER A 205 -7.83 -0.22 -3.26
CA SER A 205 -7.07 -0.57 -4.46
C SER A 205 -5.87 0.35 -4.71
N ASP A 206 -6.04 1.69 -4.58
CA ASP A 206 -4.95 2.66 -4.75
C ASP A 206 -4.09 2.88 -3.49
N LYS A 207 -4.33 2.08 -2.45
CA LYS A 207 -3.61 2.11 -1.17
C LYS A 207 -3.75 3.42 -0.36
N THR A 208 -4.68 4.31 -0.70
CA THR A 208 -4.94 5.55 0.06
C THR A 208 -5.39 5.26 1.49
N ALA A 209 -6.21 4.21 1.70
CA ALA A 209 -6.62 3.80 3.04
C ALA A 209 -5.40 3.32 3.88
N HIS A 210 -4.47 2.61 3.24
CA HIS A 210 -3.23 2.15 3.87
C HIS A 210 -2.35 3.34 4.28
N GLU A 211 -2.18 4.35 3.39
CA GLU A 211 -1.42 5.56 3.70
C GLU A 211 -1.97 6.29 4.93
N ASN A 212 -3.30 6.41 5.04
CA ASN A 212 -3.93 7.06 6.17
C ASN A 212 -3.68 6.31 7.49
N ILE A 213 -3.82 4.98 7.50
CA ILE A 213 -3.61 4.17 8.70
C ILE A 213 -2.13 4.13 9.08
N GLN A 214 -1.21 4.09 8.11
CA GLN A 214 0.23 4.20 8.35
C GLN A 214 0.60 5.55 8.97
N THR A 215 0.05 6.64 8.45
CA THR A 215 0.21 7.99 9.03
C THR A 215 -0.26 8.03 10.48
N MET A 216 -1.44 7.48 10.75
CA MET A 216 -1.99 7.38 12.10
C MET A 216 -1.10 6.56 13.02
N LEU A 217 -0.67 5.38 12.59
CA LEU A 217 0.20 4.50 13.38
C LEU A 217 1.56 5.11 13.67
N TYR A 218 2.17 5.80 12.68
CA TYR A 218 3.40 6.55 12.93
C TYR A 218 3.21 7.55 14.08
N ILE A 219 2.15 8.36 14.03
CA ILE A 219 1.90 9.39 15.03
C ILE A 219 1.53 8.78 16.38
N LEU A 220 0.77 7.68 16.41
CA LEU A 220 0.48 6.94 17.63
C LEU A 220 1.73 6.36 18.30
N ASP A 221 2.75 5.99 17.51
CA ASP A 221 4.00 5.41 18.01
C ASP A 221 5.06 6.46 18.36
N LYS A 222 5.24 7.47 17.51
CA LYS A 222 6.36 8.44 17.59
C LYS A 222 5.93 9.87 17.91
N GLY A 223 4.63 10.19 17.81
CA GLY A 223 4.13 11.56 17.89
C GLY A 223 4.24 12.34 16.58
N LEU A 224 3.84 13.61 16.61
CA LEU A 224 4.00 14.53 15.48
C LEU A 224 5.48 14.87 15.29
N ASN A 225 5.91 14.89 14.02
CA ASN A 225 7.25 15.34 13.63
C ASN A 225 7.17 16.73 13.01
N LYS A 226 8.01 17.66 13.47
CA LYS A 226 8.04 19.05 13.00
C LYS A 226 8.64 19.20 11.60
N GLU A 227 9.34 18.18 11.11
CA GLU A 227 9.99 18.19 9.80
C GLU A 227 9.08 17.65 8.68
N PHE A 228 7.92 17.04 9.02
CA PHE A 228 7.02 16.47 8.04
C PHE A 228 5.78 17.34 7.86
N GLU A 229 5.56 17.78 6.63
CA GLU A 229 4.43 18.67 6.28
C GLU A 229 3.21 17.92 5.74
N THR A 230 3.38 16.66 5.30
CA THR A 230 2.35 15.91 4.58
C THR A 230 2.17 14.50 5.11
N SER A 231 0.95 13.95 5.01
CA SER A 231 0.69 12.56 5.41
C SER A 231 1.50 11.53 4.64
N PRO A 232 1.79 11.68 3.34
CA PRO A 232 2.69 10.78 2.63
C PRO A 232 4.10 10.67 3.22
N GLU A 233 4.63 11.73 3.83
CA GLU A 233 5.94 11.70 4.51
C GLU A 233 5.89 10.83 5.76
N TYR A 234 4.82 10.95 6.55
CA TYR A 234 4.60 10.08 7.71
C TYR A 234 4.47 8.62 7.33
N ALA A 235 3.69 8.31 6.28
CA ALA A 235 3.51 6.96 5.79
C ALA A 235 4.83 6.37 5.25
N GLU A 236 5.64 7.18 4.54
CA GLU A 236 6.94 6.75 4.04
C GLU A 236 7.90 6.44 5.18
N GLN A 237 7.98 7.30 6.19
CA GLN A 237 8.82 7.06 7.36
C GLN A 237 8.34 5.87 8.19
N PHE A 238 7.03 5.67 8.33
CA PHE A 238 6.48 4.48 8.97
C PHE A 238 7.00 3.20 8.30
N MET A 239 6.88 3.11 6.98
CA MET A 239 7.29 1.94 6.21
C MET A 239 8.81 1.74 6.24
N ARG A 240 9.56 2.84 6.18
CA ARG A 240 11.04 2.82 6.27
C ARG A 240 11.50 2.31 7.63
N PHE A 241 10.96 2.83 8.74
CA PHE A 241 11.28 2.33 10.08
C PHE A 241 10.90 0.86 10.23
N ALA A 242 9.72 0.47 9.76
CA ALA A 242 9.30 -0.92 9.77
C ALA A 242 10.29 -1.84 9.04
N THR A 243 10.85 -1.41 7.93
CA THR A 243 11.83 -2.21 7.15
C THR A 243 13.19 -2.31 7.86
N LEU A 244 13.58 -1.27 8.61
CA LEU A 244 14.89 -1.22 9.30
C LEU A 244 14.85 -1.85 10.70
N GLU A 245 13.65 -2.11 11.24
CA GLU A 245 13.49 -2.70 12.57
C GLU A 245 14.03 -4.14 12.59
N GLN A 246 14.87 -4.45 13.59
CA GLN A 246 15.48 -5.77 13.73
C GLN A 246 14.55 -6.79 14.41
N GLU A 247 13.76 -6.33 15.38
CA GLU A 247 12.80 -7.16 16.12
C GLU A 247 11.39 -7.00 15.56
N GLN A 248 11.21 -7.41 14.30
CA GLN A 248 9.96 -7.24 13.53
C GLN A 248 8.71 -7.71 14.30
N THR A 249 8.74 -8.90 14.85
CA THR A 249 7.59 -9.50 15.56
C THR A 249 7.21 -8.68 16.80
N VAL A 250 8.19 -8.20 17.58
CA VAL A 250 7.95 -7.35 18.78
C VAL A 250 7.33 -6.02 18.35
N TYR A 251 7.83 -5.46 17.26
CA TYR A 251 7.32 -4.20 16.74
C TYR A 251 5.88 -4.34 16.19
N VAL A 252 5.58 -5.44 15.49
CA VAL A 252 4.21 -5.76 15.08
C VAL A 252 3.26 -5.81 16.26
N GLU A 253 3.60 -6.52 17.36
CA GLU A 253 2.73 -6.61 18.53
C GLU A 253 2.53 -5.25 19.23
N ARG A 254 3.56 -4.41 19.27
CA ARG A 254 3.44 -3.04 19.77
C ARG A 254 2.44 -2.22 18.92
N LEU A 255 2.57 -2.28 17.59
CA LEU A 255 1.68 -1.55 16.69
C LEU A 255 0.24 -2.08 16.72
N LYS A 256 0.06 -3.39 16.82
CA LYS A 256 -1.27 -4.00 17.04
C LYS A 256 -1.94 -3.45 18.31
N ASN A 257 -1.20 -3.35 19.40
CA ASN A 257 -1.75 -2.81 20.65
C ASN A 257 -2.18 -1.33 20.48
N LEU A 258 -1.37 -0.51 19.82
CA LEU A 258 -1.70 0.89 19.54
C LEU A 258 -2.93 1.01 18.63
N LEU A 259 -2.97 0.22 17.55
CA LEU A 259 -4.11 0.19 16.63
C LEU A 259 -5.39 -0.25 17.34
N ASN A 260 -5.33 -1.31 18.14
CA ASN A 260 -6.48 -1.81 18.88
C ASN A 260 -7.03 -0.78 19.88
N LYS A 261 -6.16 -0.06 20.61
CA LYS A 261 -6.58 1.02 21.51
C LYS A 261 -7.29 2.15 20.75
N ALA A 262 -6.74 2.57 19.61
CA ALA A 262 -7.36 3.61 18.77
C ALA A 262 -8.69 3.11 18.17
N ASN A 263 -8.72 1.87 17.68
CA ASN A 263 -9.92 1.24 17.14
C ASN A 263 -11.05 1.18 18.19
N ASN A 264 -10.74 0.75 19.40
CA ASN A 264 -11.72 0.69 20.49
C ASN A 264 -12.33 2.07 20.77
N PHE A 265 -11.50 3.11 20.81
CA PHE A 265 -11.96 4.48 20.97
C PHE A 265 -12.89 4.92 19.82
N PHE A 266 -12.48 4.71 18.56
CA PHE A 266 -13.32 5.07 17.42
C PHE A 266 -14.60 4.25 17.31
N VAL A 267 -14.57 2.96 17.66
CA VAL A 267 -15.75 2.11 17.70
C VAL A 267 -16.75 2.58 18.76
N LYS A 268 -16.29 3.05 19.92
CA LYS A 268 -17.18 3.67 20.91
C LYS A 268 -17.82 4.96 20.36
N LEU A 269 -17.07 5.81 19.70
CA LEU A 269 -17.64 7.00 19.04
C LEU A 269 -18.69 6.63 18.00
N TYR A 270 -18.43 5.59 17.22
CA TYR A 270 -19.33 5.08 16.18
C TYR A 270 -20.63 4.53 16.80
N LYS A 271 -20.53 3.65 17.80
CA LYS A 271 -21.67 2.91 18.37
C LYS A 271 -22.45 3.73 19.41
N ASP A 272 -21.75 4.40 20.31
CA ASP A 272 -22.37 5.02 21.49
C ASP A 272 -22.74 6.49 21.25
N TYR A 273 -22.03 7.16 20.33
CA TYR A 273 -22.25 8.60 20.04
C TYR A 273 -22.76 8.85 18.63
N SER A 274 -23.00 7.80 17.83
CA SER A 274 -23.51 7.89 16.46
C SER A 274 -22.61 8.71 15.51
N VAL A 275 -21.30 8.72 15.75
CA VAL A 275 -20.32 9.38 14.89
C VAL A 275 -19.84 8.40 13.82
N THR A 276 -20.48 8.41 12.66
CA THR A 276 -20.20 7.44 11.57
C THR A 276 -18.78 7.61 11.00
N TYR A 277 -18.33 8.84 10.86
CA TYR A 277 -17.01 9.18 10.29
C TYR A 277 -16.16 9.95 11.30
N PRO A 278 -15.62 9.30 12.35
CA PRO A 278 -14.89 9.97 13.44
C PRO A 278 -13.59 10.65 12.98
N LEU A 279 -13.08 10.32 11.82
CA LEU A 279 -11.91 10.97 11.20
C LEU A 279 -12.30 12.12 10.26
N SER A 280 -13.52 12.66 10.43
CA SER A 280 -14.05 13.81 9.71
C SER A 280 -14.59 14.88 10.67
N LYS A 281 -15.14 15.96 10.11
CA LYS A 281 -15.78 17.02 10.91
C LYS A 281 -16.97 16.55 11.73
N GLU A 282 -17.52 15.35 11.44
CA GLU A 282 -18.59 14.76 12.25
C GLU A 282 -18.19 14.57 13.72
N ILE A 283 -16.89 14.33 14.01
CA ILE A 283 -16.40 14.14 15.36
C ILE A 283 -16.65 15.36 16.28
N TYR A 284 -16.82 16.54 15.70
CA TYR A 284 -17.19 17.74 16.44
C TYR A 284 -18.53 18.35 16.00
N GLY A 285 -19.42 17.48 15.46
CA GLY A 285 -20.80 17.84 15.17
C GLY A 285 -21.03 18.70 13.95
N VAL A 286 -20.09 18.72 13.00
CA VAL A 286 -20.21 19.43 11.71
C VAL A 286 -20.45 18.41 10.60
N GLU A 287 -21.59 18.48 9.92
CA GLU A 287 -21.92 17.57 8.84
C GLU A 287 -20.93 17.65 7.70
N SER A 288 -20.36 16.51 7.31
CA SER A 288 -19.33 16.43 6.26
C SER A 288 -19.81 15.51 5.14
N ARG A 289 -20.57 16.05 4.17
CA ARG A 289 -21.13 15.27 3.05
C ARG A 289 -20.09 14.67 2.12
N ASN A 290 -18.95 15.33 1.90
CA ASN A 290 -17.99 14.99 0.86
C ASN A 290 -16.66 14.41 1.40
N TYR A 291 -16.32 14.60 2.68
CA TYR A 291 -15.00 14.26 3.22
C TYR A 291 -15.16 13.40 4.47
N LYS A 292 -15.25 12.09 4.28
CA LYS A 292 -15.41 11.10 5.36
C LYS A 292 -14.13 10.84 6.16
N VAL A 293 -12.96 11.18 5.62
CA VAL A 293 -11.67 11.24 6.31
C VAL A 293 -10.97 12.54 5.91
N GLN A 294 -10.58 13.32 6.89
CA GLN A 294 -9.76 14.52 6.73
C GLN A 294 -8.43 14.34 7.43
N ILE A 295 -7.35 14.44 6.66
CA ILE A 295 -6.00 14.13 7.13
C ILE A 295 -5.60 14.96 8.37
N PRO A 296 -5.84 16.30 8.43
CA PRO A 296 -5.48 17.05 9.63
C PRO A 296 -6.23 16.56 10.86
N ILE A 297 -7.51 16.17 10.74
CA ILE A 297 -8.29 15.63 11.86
C ILE A 297 -7.68 14.30 12.33
N LEU A 298 -7.40 13.37 11.40
CA LEU A 298 -6.73 12.13 11.70
C LEU A 298 -5.41 12.35 12.45
N MET A 299 -4.58 13.30 11.98
CA MET A 299 -3.26 13.55 12.57
C MET A 299 -3.36 14.20 13.95
N ILE A 300 -4.28 15.14 14.15
CA ILE A 300 -4.53 15.76 15.46
C ILE A 300 -5.03 14.74 16.47
N LEU A 301 -6.00 13.90 16.07
CA LEU A 301 -6.53 12.84 16.93
C LEU A 301 -5.47 11.81 17.29
N ALA A 302 -4.68 11.37 16.31
CA ALA A 302 -3.57 10.45 16.55
C ALA A 302 -2.55 11.02 17.53
N ALA A 303 -2.20 12.31 17.42
CA ALA A 303 -1.29 13.00 18.33
C ALA A 303 -1.86 13.12 19.75
N PHE A 304 -3.14 13.41 19.86
CA PHE A 304 -3.82 13.45 21.15
C PHE A 304 -3.88 12.07 21.80
N LEU A 305 -4.30 11.05 21.05
CA LEU A 305 -4.34 9.64 21.51
C LEU A 305 -2.95 9.11 21.89
N ASN A 306 -1.88 9.46 21.13
CA ASN A 306 -0.52 9.13 21.51
C ASN A 306 -0.19 9.59 22.93
N LYS A 307 -0.55 10.84 23.29
CA LYS A 307 -0.31 11.37 24.64
C LYS A 307 -1.15 10.65 25.68
N LEU A 308 -2.44 10.41 25.40
CA LEU A 308 -3.33 9.68 26.32
C LEU A 308 -2.80 8.27 26.58
N PHE A 309 -2.35 7.56 25.54
CA PHE A 309 -1.80 6.20 25.68
C PHE A 309 -0.46 6.18 26.42
N THR A 310 0.38 7.20 26.22
CA THR A 310 1.65 7.36 26.96
C THR A 310 1.40 7.58 28.46
N GLU A 311 0.38 8.38 28.80
CA GLU A 311 -0.02 8.63 30.18
C GLU A 311 -0.97 7.55 30.74
N GLN A 312 -1.12 6.44 30.03
CA GLN A 312 -1.92 5.27 30.41
C GLN A 312 -3.40 5.58 30.73
N VAL A 313 -3.96 6.60 30.07
CA VAL A 313 -5.38 6.92 30.19
C VAL A 313 -6.21 5.78 29.60
N ASP A 314 -7.17 5.28 30.37
CA ASP A 314 -8.09 4.25 29.91
C ASP A 314 -9.14 4.84 28.95
N THR A 315 -8.91 4.64 27.66
CA THR A 315 -9.83 5.06 26.58
C THR A 315 -10.96 4.05 26.32
N ASN A 316 -11.10 3.01 27.13
CA ASN A 316 -12.26 2.11 27.13
C ASN A 316 -13.29 2.47 28.22
N ASN A 317 -12.89 3.27 29.20
CA ASN A 317 -13.80 3.76 30.25
C ASN A 317 -14.76 4.81 29.65
N ASP A 318 -16.07 4.65 29.89
CA ASP A 318 -17.10 5.47 29.25
C ASP A 318 -17.02 6.95 29.67
N ASP A 319 -16.70 7.23 30.95
CA ASP A 319 -16.55 8.60 31.46
C ASP A 319 -15.35 9.30 30.79
N ASN A 320 -14.24 8.60 30.63
CA ASN A 320 -13.08 9.12 29.94
C ASN A 320 -13.38 9.37 28.45
N VAL A 321 -14.05 8.44 27.77
CA VAL A 321 -14.44 8.59 26.36
C VAL A 321 -15.37 9.79 26.19
N TYR A 322 -16.37 9.94 27.06
CA TYR A 322 -17.27 11.08 27.03
C TYR A 322 -16.51 12.41 27.22
N ARG A 323 -15.64 12.47 28.21
CA ARG A 323 -14.82 13.66 28.48
C ARG A 323 -13.90 14.01 27.29
N ILE A 324 -13.22 13.00 26.74
CA ILE A 324 -12.35 13.15 25.55
C ILE A 324 -13.18 13.65 24.37
N TYR A 325 -14.32 13.03 24.10
CA TYR A 325 -15.20 13.40 22.99
C TYR A 325 -15.69 14.84 23.10
N LYS A 326 -16.17 15.25 24.29
CA LYS A 326 -16.63 16.64 24.52
C LYS A 326 -15.51 17.66 24.38
N LEU A 327 -14.31 17.33 24.81
CA LEU A 327 -13.15 18.18 24.64
C LEU A 327 -12.77 18.35 23.15
N ILE A 328 -12.79 17.25 22.38
CA ILE A 328 -12.58 17.28 20.94
C ILE A 328 -13.62 18.20 20.27
N GLU A 329 -14.91 18.06 20.62
CA GLU A 329 -15.97 18.92 20.09
C GLU A 329 -15.67 20.41 20.28
N ILE A 330 -15.30 20.81 21.49
CA ILE A 330 -15.01 22.21 21.82
C ILE A 330 -13.78 22.73 21.10
N VAL A 331 -12.66 22.01 21.20
CA VAL A 331 -11.37 22.49 20.66
C VAL A 331 -11.35 22.49 19.14
N MET A 332 -11.96 21.48 18.50
CA MET A 332 -11.95 21.40 17.03
C MET A 332 -12.85 22.43 16.39
N LYS A 333 -13.99 22.78 16.99
CA LYS A 333 -14.87 23.89 16.54
C LYS A 333 -14.18 25.26 16.59
N ASP A 334 -13.27 25.45 17.52
CA ASP A 334 -12.48 26.69 17.71
C ASP A 334 -11.09 26.60 17.03
N SER A 335 -10.87 25.66 16.14
CA SER A 335 -9.59 25.45 15.47
C SER A 335 -9.52 26.11 14.11
N TYR A 336 -8.32 26.16 13.53
CA TYR A 336 -8.08 26.66 12.18
C TYR A 336 -8.87 25.89 11.10
N LEU A 337 -9.36 24.69 11.40
CA LEU A 337 -10.15 23.87 10.47
C LEU A 337 -11.52 24.47 10.14
N GLU A 338 -12.06 25.34 10.99
CA GLU A 338 -13.31 26.06 10.77
C GLU A 338 -13.11 27.52 10.31
N THR A 339 -11.87 27.93 10.13
CA THR A 339 -11.54 29.26 9.58
C THR A 339 -11.34 29.19 8.06
N ASN A 340 -11.40 30.35 7.39
CA ASN A 340 -11.05 30.48 5.96
C ASN A 340 -9.53 30.39 5.75
N PHE A 341 -8.91 29.37 6.33
CA PHE A 341 -7.47 29.18 6.28
C PHE A 341 -7.00 28.92 4.84
N LYS A 342 -6.03 29.72 4.37
CA LYS A 342 -5.38 29.54 3.06
C LYS A 342 -3.98 28.96 3.27
N GLY A 343 -3.77 27.72 2.83
CA GLY A 343 -2.47 27.04 2.92
C GLY A 343 -2.62 25.55 3.17
N SER A 344 -1.51 24.85 3.46
CA SER A 344 -1.54 23.44 3.83
C SER A 344 -2.16 23.26 5.21
N SER A 345 -3.23 22.50 5.29
CA SER A 345 -3.93 22.18 6.55
C SER A 345 -3.18 21.16 7.42
N THR A 346 -2.07 20.60 6.92
CA THR A 346 -1.22 19.63 7.63
C THR A 346 0.10 20.23 8.10
N ARG A 347 0.21 21.57 8.18
CA ARG A 347 1.41 22.22 8.74
C ARG A 347 1.66 21.78 10.17
N PRO A 348 2.90 21.38 10.49
CA PRO A 348 3.25 20.85 11.82
C PRO A 348 2.89 21.77 12.97
N GLU A 349 3.03 23.10 12.79
CA GLU A 349 2.71 24.10 13.80
C GLU A 349 1.22 24.07 14.15
N LEU A 350 0.33 24.05 13.13
CA LEU A 350 -1.12 24.08 13.31
C LEU A 350 -1.63 22.78 13.94
N LEU A 351 -1.08 21.65 13.50
CA LEU A 351 -1.40 20.33 14.07
C LEU A 351 -0.96 20.28 15.54
N SER A 352 0.27 20.71 15.82
CA SER A 352 0.84 20.71 17.17
C SER A 352 0.13 21.65 18.12
N GLU A 353 -0.28 22.83 17.63
CA GLU A 353 -1.06 23.82 18.41
C GLU A 353 -2.41 23.22 18.82
N THR A 354 -3.15 22.66 17.87
CA THR A 354 -4.48 22.11 18.13
C THR A 354 -4.41 20.86 19.02
N ALA A 355 -3.49 19.92 18.74
CA ALA A 355 -3.26 18.75 19.57
C ALA A 355 -2.78 19.15 20.97
N GLY A 356 -1.89 20.14 21.07
CA GLY A 356 -1.39 20.69 22.33
C GLY A 356 -2.49 21.32 23.17
N LYS A 357 -3.45 22.01 22.55
CA LYS A 357 -4.63 22.56 23.24
C LYS A 357 -5.50 21.46 23.83
N LEU A 358 -5.76 20.38 23.06
CA LEU A 358 -6.47 19.20 23.57
C LEU A 358 -5.76 18.57 24.77
N ILE A 359 -4.46 18.32 24.65
CA ILE A 359 -3.63 17.72 25.69
C ILE A 359 -3.65 18.60 26.96
N LYS A 360 -3.39 19.88 26.78
CA LYS A 360 -3.34 20.84 27.91
C LYS A 360 -4.65 20.87 28.68
N LEU A 361 -5.78 21.03 28.00
CA LEU A 361 -7.08 21.10 28.64
C LEU A 361 -7.47 19.77 29.31
N TYR A 362 -7.16 18.63 28.68
CA TYR A 362 -7.46 17.33 29.26
C TYR A 362 -6.76 17.09 30.61
N PHE A 363 -5.46 17.46 30.71
CA PHE A 363 -4.64 17.23 31.91
C PHE A 363 -4.66 18.38 32.93
N GLN A 364 -5.20 19.57 32.58
CA GLN A 364 -5.38 20.67 33.54
C GLN A 364 -6.67 20.53 34.34
N ASP A 365 -7.69 19.91 33.77
CA ASP A 365 -8.99 19.68 34.43
C ASP A 365 -9.06 18.28 35.10
N SER A 366 -7.95 17.58 35.23
CA SER A 366 -7.75 16.28 35.90
C SER A 366 -7.08 16.53 37.26
#